data_38162b63e0bd0bb3bf842d30cb769d7c
#
_entry.id   38162b63e0bd0bb3bf842d30cb769d7c
#
_cell.length_a   1.000
_cell.length_b   1.000
_cell.length_c   1.000
_cell.angle_alpha   90.00
_cell.angle_beta   90.00
_cell.angle_gamma   90.00
#
_symmetry.space_group_name_H-M   'P 1'
#
loop_
_entity.id
_entity.type
_entity.pdbx_description
1 polymer ?
#
loop_
_entity_poly.entity_id
_entity_poly.type
_entity_poly.pdbx_seq_one_letter_code
_entity_poly.pdbx_strand_id
1 'polypeptide(L)'
;MKREDLVRQTQDLIDQGDRIARAPSRAALNTWLAASDALLSSAWGQMDRYHQAWLDVGRIAQPLRGRQISEQEEADEVRAVVAAKGAVLRASLDAVERLGMPFLGETKARAKDEKAGLPDHLFEAPHGLAGGASALQAAIDAARKAAGEHEDHALNRKRAPVKGEGDDLW
;
A
#
# COMPACT_ATOMS: atom_id res chain seq x y z
N MET A 1 5.71 17.42 11.13
CA MET A 1 6.65 16.28 11.06
C MET A 1 7.83 16.71 10.22
N LYS A 2 9.07 16.39 10.58
CA LYS A 2 10.25 16.68 9.76
C LYS A 2 10.40 15.63 8.66
N ARG A 3 11.10 15.99 7.55
CA ARG A 3 11.33 15.08 6.42
C ARG A 3 12.05 13.80 6.86
N GLU A 4 13.09 13.93 7.65
CA GLU A 4 13.86 12.80 8.18
C GLU A 4 13.00 11.86 9.04
N ASP A 5 12.06 12.40 9.82
CA ASP A 5 11.14 11.60 10.62
C ASP A 5 10.14 10.85 9.76
N LEU A 6 9.62 11.48 8.69
CA LEU A 6 8.72 10.83 7.74
C LEU A 6 9.43 9.68 7.02
N VAL A 7 10.63 9.92 6.50
CA VAL A 7 11.46 8.91 5.82
C VAL A 7 11.70 7.73 6.74
N ARG A 8 12.20 7.97 7.95
CA ARG A 8 12.47 6.91 8.93
C ARG A 8 11.20 6.11 9.27
N GLN A 9 10.10 6.79 9.61
CA GLN A 9 8.85 6.11 9.96
C GLN A 9 8.28 5.30 8.80
N THR A 10 8.38 5.82 7.57
CA THR A 10 7.92 5.07 6.39
C THR A 10 8.79 3.83 6.16
N GLN A 11 10.11 3.95 6.30
CA GLN A 11 11.02 2.80 6.19
C GLN A 11 10.75 1.75 7.27
N ASP A 12 10.54 2.17 8.52
CA ASP A 12 10.20 1.27 9.63
C ASP A 12 8.91 0.48 9.34
N LEU A 13 7.90 1.13 8.72
CA LEU A 13 6.65 0.47 8.32
C LEU A 13 6.86 -0.50 7.15
N ILE A 14 7.71 -0.17 6.17
CA ILE A 14 8.06 -1.09 5.09
C ILE A 14 8.73 -2.35 5.67
N ASP A 15 9.71 -2.19 6.54
CA ASP A 15 10.42 -3.29 7.19
C ASP A 15 9.49 -4.15 8.06
N GLN A 16 8.51 -3.51 8.70
CA GLN A 16 7.48 -4.19 9.48
C GLN A 16 6.55 -5.01 8.58
N GLY A 17 6.14 -4.47 7.44
CA GLY A 17 5.39 -5.19 6.41
C GLY A 17 6.15 -6.42 5.92
N ASP A 18 7.44 -6.28 5.61
CA ASP A 18 8.27 -7.39 5.14
C ASP A 18 8.44 -8.50 6.21
N ARG A 19 8.41 -8.14 7.51
CA ARG A 19 8.36 -9.13 8.61
C ARG A 19 7.02 -9.86 8.67
N ILE A 20 5.91 -9.14 8.50
CA ILE A 20 4.56 -9.73 8.48
C ILE A 20 4.41 -10.68 7.29
N ALA A 21 4.94 -10.34 6.12
CA ALA A 21 4.91 -11.21 4.95
C ALA A 21 5.65 -12.56 5.18
N ARG A 22 6.74 -12.53 5.96
CA ARG A 22 7.50 -13.75 6.32
C ARG A 22 6.81 -14.59 7.38
N ALA A 23 6.15 -13.96 8.35
CA ALA A 23 5.41 -14.61 9.42
C ALA A 23 3.98 -14.01 9.48
N PRO A 24 3.07 -14.47 8.60
CA PRO A 24 1.74 -13.91 8.48
C PRO A 24 0.93 -13.99 9.78
N SER A 25 0.36 -12.86 10.16
CA SER A 25 -0.52 -12.76 11.34
C SER A 25 -1.56 -11.67 11.08
N ARG A 26 -2.83 -12.01 11.20
CA ARG A 26 -3.95 -11.07 11.03
C ARG A 26 -3.88 -9.93 12.07
N ALA A 27 -3.53 -10.23 13.30
CA ALA A 27 -3.40 -9.23 14.35
C ALA A 27 -2.27 -8.23 14.04
N ALA A 28 -1.09 -8.73 13.61
CA ALA A 28 0.02 -7.89 13.20
C ALA A 28 -0.32 -7.06 11.96
N LEU A 29 -1.02 -7.64 10.98
CA LEU A 29 -1.51 -6.92 9.80
C LEU A 29 -2.40 -5.75 10.19
N ASN A 30 -3.39 -5.95 11.05
CA ASN A 30 -4.33 -4.90 11.46
C ASN A 30 -3.62 -3.74 12.16
N THR A 31 -2.66 -4.03 13.03
CA THR A 31 -1.84 -3.01 13.69
C THR A 31 -1.00 -2.21 12.68
N TRP A 32 -0.37 -2.90 11.74
CA TRP A 32 0.41 -2.30 10.68
C TRP A 32 -0.44 -1.44 9.73
N LEU A 33 -1.64 -1.91 9.36
CA LEU A 33 -2.57 -1.15 8.53
C LEU A 33 -2.97 0.17 9.20
N ALA A 34 -3.32 0.14 10.49
CA ALA A 34 -3.70 1.34 11.23
C ALA A 34 -2.53 2.34 11.34
N ALA A 35 -1.31 1.86 11.63
CA ALA A 35 -0.13 2.70 11.72
C ALA A 35 0.23 3.36 10.38
N SER A 36 0.16 2.59 9.29
CA SER A 36 0.46 3.09 7.94
C SER A 36 -0.58 4.10 7.45
N ASP A 37 -1.86 3.85 7.71
CA ASP A 37 -2.95 4.77 7.41
C ASP A 37 -2.77 6.10 8.14
N ALA A 38 -2.48 6.06 9.43
CA ALA A 38 -2.22 7.24 10.26
C ALA A 38 -1.01 8.03 9.75
N LEU A 39 0.08 7.36 9.34
CA LEU A 39 1.25 8.03 8.79
C LEU A 39 0.93 8.71 7.46
N LEU A 40 0.32 7.99 6.52
CA LEU A 40 0.01 8.53 5.19
C LEU A 40 -1.00 9.69 5.27
N SER A 41 -2.06 9.56 6.08
CA SER A 41 -3.04 10.63 6.26
C SER A 41 -2.44 11.87 6.92
N SER A 42 -1.50 11.71 7.85
CA SER A 42 -0.82 12.83 8.50
C SER A 42 0.21 13.51 7.61
N ALA A 43 0.92 12.75 6.79
CA ALA A 43 1.97 13.25 5.91
C ALA A 43 1.41 13.90 4.64
N TRP A 44 0.44 13.25 4.01
CA TRP A 44 -0.08 13.66 2.70
C TRP A 44 -1.46 14.29 2.78
N GLY A 45 -2.25 13.94 3.80
CA GLY A 45 -3.66 14.32 3.93
C GLY A 45 -4.59 13.25 3.37
N GLN A 46 -5.83 13.27 3.86
CA GLN A 46 -6.82 12.22 3.53
C GLN A 46 -7.24 12.18 2.07
N MET A 47 -7.13 13.29 1.34
CA MET A 47 -7.53 13.42 -0.08
C MET A 47 -6.34 13.34 -1.02
N ASP A 48 -5.14 13.11 -0.52
CA ASP A 48 -3.96 12.96 -1.36
C ASP A 48 -3.91 11.61 -2.06
N ARG A 49 -3.27 11.58 -3.24
CA ARG A 49 -3.13 10.39 -4.09
C ARG A 49 -2.51 9.19 -3.38
N TYR A 50 -1.52 9.40 -2.49
CA TYR A 50 -0.88 8.31 -1.76
C TYR A 50 -1.81 7.70 -0.72
N HIS A 51 -2.57 8.53 0.01
CA HIS A 51 -3.56 8.03 0.95
C HIS A 51 -4.75 7.38 0.23
N GLN A 52 -5.23 7.97 -0.87
CA GLN A 52 -6.30 7.36 -1.69
C GLN A 52 -5.86 6.03 -2.28
N ALA A 53 -4.65 5.95 -2.86
CA ALA A 53 -4.11 4.69 -3.37
C ALA A 53 -3.99 3.63 -2.26
N TRP A 54 -3.58 4.04 -1.05
CA TRP A 54 -3.55 3.17 0.12
C TRP A 54 -4.92 2.58 0.45
N LEU A 55 -5.98 3.37 0.38
CA LEU A 55 -7.34 2.91 0.65
C LEU A 55 -7.86 1.95 -0.44
N ASP A 56 -7.45 2.16 -1.69
CA ASP A 56 -7.95 1.42 -2.84
C ASP A 56 -7.29 0.06 -3.06
N VAL A 57 -5.98 -0.08 -2.76
CA VAL A 57 -5.25 -1.33 -3.01
C VAL A 57 -5.35 -2.29 -1.83
N GLY A 58 -5.21 -3.60 -2.10
CA GLY A 58 -5.06 -4.62 -1.06
C GLY A 58 -6.23 -4.64 -0.08
N ARG A 59 -7.45 -4.56 -0.56
CA ARG A 59 -8.65 -4.71 0.28
C ARG A 59 -8.75 -6.15 0.74
N ILE A 60 -8.99 -6.34 2.03
CA ILE A 60 -9.24 -7.66 2.60
C ILE A 60 -10.58 -8.15 2.08
N ALA A 61 -10.59 -9.30 1.42
CA ALA A 61 -11.83 -9.92 0.98
C ALA A 61 -12.66 -10.32 2.20
N GLN A 62 -13.95 -9.96 2.19
CA GLN A 62 -14.83 -10.45 3.24
C GLN A 62 -15.16 -11.91 2.95
N PRO A 63 -14.97 -12.82 3.91
CA PRO A 63 -15.33 -14.22 3.72
C PRO A 63 -16.83 -14.34 3.48
N LEU A 64 -17.22 -15.16 2.53
CA LEU A 64 -18.63 -15.53 2.31
C LEU A 64 -19.19 -16.11 3.62
N ARG A 65 -20.39 -15.71 4.00
CA ARG A 65 -21.05 -16.20 5.22
C ARG A 65 -21.03 -17.72 5.28
N GLY A 66 -20.47 -18.28 6.38
CA GLY A 66 -20.43 -19.71 6.63
C GLY A 66 -19.22 -20.46 6.05
N ARG A 67 -18.29 -19.77 5.33
CA ARG A 67 -17.04 -20.40 4.88
C ARG A 67 -15.96 -20.23 5.95
N GLN A 68 -15.41 -21.33 6.42
CA GLN A 68 -14.17 -21.31 7.19
C GLN A 68 -12.99 -21.11 6.23
N ILE A 69 -12.13 -20.15 6.53
CA ILE A 69 -10.90 -19.87 5.80
C ILE A 69 -9.82 -20.75 6.43
N SER A 70 -9.03 -21.45 5.61
CA SER A 70 -7.87 -22.21 6.10
C SER A 70 -6.76 -21.26 6.54
N GLU A 71 -5.86 -21.73 7.44
CA GLU A 71 -4.69 -20.96 7.86
C GLU A 71 -3.81 -20.55 6.67
N GLN A 72 -3.70 -21.42 5.66
CA GLN A 72 -2.93 -21.12 4.45
C GLN A 72 -3.60 -20.00 3.63
N GLU A 73 -4.91 -20.05 3.43
CA GLU A 73 -5.66 -18.98 2.74
C GLU A 73 -5.53 -17.64 3.47
N GLU A 74 -5.60 -17.65 4.81
CA GLU A 74 -5.39 -16.45 5.62
C GLU A 74 -3.97 -15.91 5.47
N ALA A 75 -2.96 -16.78 5.52
CA ALA A 75 -1.57 -16.40 5.33
C ALA A 75 -1.32 -15.78 3.95
N ASP A 76 -1.89 -16.36 2.91
CA ASP A 76 -1.76 -15.87 1.54
C ASP A 76 -2.47 -14.53 1.35
N GLU A 77 -3.65 -14.34 1.95
CA GLU A 77 -4.35 -13.05 1.97
C GLU A 77 -3.53 -11.97 2.68
N VAL A 78 -2.94 -12.28 3.85
CA VAL A 78 -2.07 -11.37 4.58
C VAL A 78 -0.89 -10.93 3.72
N ARG A 79 -0.22 -11.87 3.05
CA ARG A 79 0.91 -11.57 2.14
C ARG A 79 0.49 -10.67 0.98
N ALA A 80 -0.63 -10.98 0.35
CA ALA A 80 -1.15 -10.20 -0.77
C ALA A 80 -1.46 -8.75 -0.36
N VAL A 81 -2.11 -8.55 0.78
CA VAL A 81 -2.42 -7.22 1.33
C VAL A 81 -1.14 -6.45 1.64
N VAL A 82 -0.17 -7.09 2.31
CA VAL A 82 1.12 -6.46 2.64
C VAL A 82 1.88 -6.07 1.38
N ALA A 83 1.93 -6.93 0.36
CA ALA A 83 2.60 -6.64 -0.90
C ALA A 83 1.98 -5.43 -1.60
N ALA A 84 0.65 -5.40 -1.74
CA ALA A 84 -0.07 -4.34 -2.40
C ALA A 84 0.09 -2.98 -1.69
N LYS A 85 -0.13 -2.95 -0.38
CA LYS A 85 -0.02 -1.72 0.41
C LYS A 85 1.43 -1.29 0.63
N GLY A 86 2.36 -2.23 0.77
CA GLY A 86 3.79 -1.95 0.84
C GLY A 86 4.33 -1.26 -0.42
N ALA A 87 3.77 -1.55 -1.59
CA ALA A 87 4.12 -0.84 -2.83
C ALA A 87 3.76 0.65 -2.76
N VAL A 88 2.63 1.00 -2.14
CA VAL A 88 2.23 2.41 -1.94
C VAL A 88 3.17 3.12 -0.96
N LEU A 89 3.54 2.46 0.15
CA LEU A 89 4.52 3.02 1.10
C LEU A 89 5.86 3.28 0.41
N ARG A 90 6.37 2.33 -0.38
CA ARG A 90 7.63 2.51 -1.13
C ARG A 90 7.53 3.66 -2.14
N ALA A 91 6.41 3.78 -2.85
CA ALA A 91 6.19 4.89 -3.79
C ALA A 91 6.11 6.26 -3.07
N SER A 92 5.48 6.32 -1.88
CA SER A 92 5.44 7.54 -1.08
C SER A 92 6.81 7.92 -0.51
N LEU A 93 7.61 6.94 -0.11
CA LEU A 93 8.99 7.15 0.34
C LEU A 93 9.87 7.69 -0.79
N ASP A 94 9.80 7.05 -1.96
CA ASP A 94 10.54 7.45 -3.16
C ASP A 94 10.20 8.90 -3.59
N ALA A 95 8.94 9.27 -3.47
CA ALA A 95 8.50 10.65 -3.74
C ALA A 95 9.17 11.68 -2.81
N VAL A 96 9.35 11.34 -1.54
CA VAL A 96 9.99 12.24 -0.57
C VAL A 96 11.50 12.24 -0.74
N GLU A 97 12.15 11.08 -0.86
CA GLU A 97 13.60 10.96 -0.87
C GLU A 97 14.21 11.32 -2.22
N ARG A 98 13.68 10.75 -3.32
CA ARG A 98 14.29 10.90 -4.65
C ARG A 98 13.72 12.07 -5.45
N LEU A 99 12.41 12.31 -5.33
CA LEU A 99 11.76 13.38 -6.08
C LEU A 99 11.66 14.69 -5.28
N GLY A 100 12.04 14.69 -4.01
CA GLY A 100 12.02 15.88 -3.17
C GLY A 100 10.62 16.47 -2.98
N MET A 101 9.57 15.66 -3.15
CA MET A 101 8.19 16.15 -3.08
C MET A 101 7.88 16.74 -1.70
N PRO A 102 7.23 17.91 -1.65
CA PRO A 102 6.76 18.49 -0.38
C PRO A 102 5.57 17.69 0.15
N PHE A 103 5.48 17.56 1.46
CA PHE A 103 4.38 16.91 2.17
C PHE A 103 3.70 17.88 3.12
N LEU A 104 2.52 17.53 3.61
CA LEU A 104 1.65 18.44 4.36
C LEU A 104 2.32 19.07 5.61
N GLY A 105 3.13 18.29 6.32
CA GLY A 105 3.87 18.76 7.51
C GLY A 105 4.95 19.76 7.17
N GLU A 106 5.61 19.61 6.02
CA GLU A 106 6.64 20.51 5.52
C GLU A 106 6.06 21.82 4.97
N THR A 107 4.96 21.73 4.22
CA THR A 107 4.26 22.92 3.71
C THR A 107 3.69 23.78 4.84
N LYS A 108 3.17 23.18 5.92
CA LYS A 108 2.72 23.92 7.10
C LYS A 108 3.87 24.61 7.85
N ALA A 109 5.04 23.97 7.95
CA ALA A 109 6.23 24.59 8.54
C ALA A 109 6.71 25.76 7.70
N ARG A 110 6.80 25.58 6.38
CA ARG A 110 7.21 26.62 5.43
C ARG A 110 6.26 27.82 5.41
N ALA A 111 4.94 27.58 5.43
CA ALA A 111 3.94 28.65 5.50
C ALA A 111 3.99 29.42 6.83
N LYS A 112 4.47 28.81 7.91
CA LYS A 112 4.69 29.49 9.19
C LYS A 112 5.94 30.38 9.16
N ASP A 113 7.00 29.91 8.50
CA ASP A 113 8.25 30.66 8.33
C ASP A 113 8.08 31.81 7.32
N GLU A 114 7.25 31.62 6.29
CA GLU A 114 6.96 32.62 5.25
C GLU A 114 6.11 33.79 5.75
N LYS A 115 5.27 33.56 6.79
CA LYS A 115 4.64 34.66 7.54
C LYS A 115 5.63 35.51 8.34
N ALA A 116 6.87 35.04 8.50
CA ALA A 116 7.95 35.75 9.15
C ALA A 116 8.83 36.60 8.21
N GLY A 117 8.49 36.68 6.92
CA GLY A 117 9.09 37.60 5.95
C GLY A 117 9.84 36.95 4.79
N LEU A 118 9.20 36.76 3.66
CA LEU A 118 9.86 36.58 2.36
C LEU A 118 9.03 37.19 1.22
N PRO A 119 9.71 37.76 0.19
CA PRO A 119 9.06 38.50 -0.89
C PRO A 119 8.40 37.56 -1.95
N ASP A 120 7.38 38.12 -2.60
CA ASP A 120 6.32 37.51 -3.43
C ASP A 120 6.71 36.84 -4.76
N HIS A 121 7.97 36.56 -5.08
CA HIS A 121 8.36 36.22 -6.45
C HIS A 121 8.89 34.79 -6.69
N LEU A 122 8.51 33.82 -5.86
CA LEU A 122 8.97 32.43 -6.02
C LEU A 122 7.82 31.41 -6.15
N PHE A 123 6.75 31.77 -6.86
CA PHE A 123 5.77 30.79 -7.34
C PHE A 123 6.14 30.27 -8.74
N GLU A 124 7.29 29.65 -8.89
CA GLU A 124 7.50 28.70 -9.97
C GLU A 124 7.19 27.31 -9.47
N ALA A 125 6.13 26.73 -10.03
CA ALA A 125 5.74 25.35 -9.73
C ALA A 125 6.91 24.40 -10.09
N PRO A 126 7.36 23.55 -9.14
CA PRO A 126 8.44 22.63 -9.44
C PRO A 126 7.99 21.65 -10.53
N HIS A 127 8.75 21.60 -11.63
CA HIS A 127 8.56 20.70 -12.78
C HIS A 127 8.69 19.19 -12.43
N GLY A 128 8.54 18.79 -11.17
CA GLY A 128 8.72 17.42 -10.67
C GLY A 128 7.46 16.59 -10.48
N LEU A 129 6.27 17.14 -10.72
CA LEU A 129 5.01 16.43 -10.44
C LEU A 129 4.75 15.20 -11.32
N ALA A 130 5.32 15.17 -12.53
CA ALA A 130 5.14 14.04 -13.46
C ALA A 130 5.80 12.74 -12.96
N GLY A 131 6.97 12.82 -12.34
CA GLY A 131 7.71 11.63 -11.87
C GLY A 131 7.02 10.92 -10.71
N GLY A 132 6.51 11.67 -9.74
CA GLY A 132 5.82 11.08 -8.58
C GLY A 132 4.49 10.43 -8.96
N ALA A 133 3.75 11.01 -9.90
CA ALA A 133 2.52 10.40 -10.41
C ALA A 133 2.79 9.10 -11.16
N SER A 134 3.87 9.04 -11.95
CA SER A 134 4.27 7.84 -12.69
C SER A 134 4.70 6.71 -11.74
N ALA A 135 5.50 7.00 -10.70
CA ALA A 135 5.92 6.01 -9.73
C ALA A 135 4.73 5.45 -8.94
N LEU A 136 3.79 6.30 -8.53
CA LEU A 136 2.57 5.86 -7.86
C LEU A 136 1.70 4.99 -8.77
N GLN A 137 1.50 5.41 -10.02
CA GLN A 137 0.74 4.62 -10.99
C GLN A 137 1.36 3.25 -11.20
N ALA A 138 2.68 3.18 -11.38
CA ALA A 138 3.40 1.91 -11.48
C ALA A 138 3.22 1.03 -10.23
N ALA A 139 3.22 1.61 -9.03
CA ALA A 139 2.98 0.88 -7.78
C ALA A 139 1.54 0.35 -7.69
N ILE A 140 0.56 1.14 -8.11
CA ILE A 140 -0.86 0.74 -8.15
C ILE A 140 -1.06 -0.40 -9.17
N ASP A 141 -0.47 -0.28 -10.35
CA ASP A 141 -0.58 -1.28 -11.42
C ASP A 141 0.10 -2.60 -11.01
N ALA A 142 1.27 -2.54 -10.36
CA ALA A 142 1.93 -3.69 -9.78
C ALA A 142 1.09 -4.38 -8.69
N ALA A 143 0.45 -3.58 -7.82
CA ALA A 143 -0.43 -4.09 -6.78
C ALA A 143 -1.69 -4.75 -7.35
N ARG A 144 -2.28 -4.18 -8.40
CA ARG A 144 -3.44 -4.76 -9.11
C ARG A 144 -3.08 -6.06 -9.82
N LYS A 145 -1.91 -6.11 -10.46
CA LYS A 145 -1.41 -7.31 -11.11
C LYS A 145 -1.20 -8.43 -10.10
N ALA A 146 -0.57 -8.17 -8.96
CA ALA A 146 -0.37 -9.15 -7.90
C ALA A 146 -1.71 -9.68 -7.35
N ALA A 147 -2.73 -8.83 -7.21
CA ALA A 147 -4.07 -9.23 -6.79
C ALA A 147 -4.77 -10.08 -7.86
N GLY A 148 -4.66 -9.71 -9.15
CA GLY A 148 -5.24 -10.45 -10.28
C GLY A 148 -4.65 -11.85 -10.47
N GLU A 149 -3.35 -12.00 -10.33
CA GLU A 149 -2.66 -13.29 -10.40
C GLU A 149 -3.14 -14.25 -9.29
N HIS A 150 -3.53 -13.70 -8.14
CA HIS A 150 -4.07 -14.50 -7.04
C HIS A 150 -5.51 -14.98 -7.32
N GLU A 151 -6.34 -14.17 -7.96
CA GLU A 151 -7.71 -14.56 -8.38
C GLU A 151 -7.67 -15.64 -9.47
N ASP A 152 -6.79 -15.53 -10.47
CA ASP A 152 -6.63 -16.51 -11.52
C ASP A 152 -6.15 -17.87 -11.00
N HIS A 153 -5.27 -17.87 -10.00
CA HIS A 153 -4.83 -19.10 -9.33
C HIS A 153 -5.95 -19.75 -8.52
N ALA A 154 -6.80 -18.98 -7.88
CA ALA A 154 -7.95 -19.51 -7.13
C ALA A 154 -9.04 -20.10 -8.06
N LEU A 155 -9.27 -19.47 -9.21
CA LEU A 155 -10.22 -19.93 -10.21
C LEU A 155 -9.74 -21.19 -10.93
N ASN A 156 -8.43 -21.29 -11.19
CA ASN A 156 -7.85 -22.45 -11.88
C ASN A 156 -7.82 -23.72 -11.01
N ARG A 157 -7.69 -23.60 -9.69
CA ARG A 157 -7.83 -24.73 -8.76
C ARG A 157 -9.25 -25.33 -8.75
N LYS A 158 -10.28 -24.54 -9.07
CA LYS A 158 -11.68 -25.00 -9.14
C LYS A 158 -12.01 -25.74 -10.43
N ARG A 159 -11.14 -25.68 -11.45
CA ARG A 159 -11.32 -26.31 -12.76
C ARG A 159 -10.56 -27.63 -12.94
N ALA A 160 -9.88 -28.14 -11.91
CA ALA A 160 -9.29 -29.47 -11.99
C ALA A 160 -10.42 -30.49 -12.19
N PRO A 161 -10.37 -31.30 -13.24
CA PRO A 161 -11.43 -32.28 -13.51
C PRO A 161 -11.45 -33.29 -12.37
N VAL A 162 -12.62 -33.47 -11.77
CA VAL A 162 -12.92 -34.62 -10.93
C VAL A 162 -12.73 -35.85 -11.80
N LYS A 163 -11.70 -36.60 -11.52
CA LYS A 163 -11.47 -37.90 -12.15
C LYS A 163 -12.65 -38.77 -11.78
N GLY A 164 -13.56 -38.99 -12.73
CA GLY A 164 -14.68 -39.87 -12.55
C GLY A 164 -14.16 -41.27 -12.23
N GLU A 165 -14.54 -41.79 -11.08
CA GLU A 165 -14.53 -43.21 -10.84
C GLU A 165 -15.54 -43.81 -11.81
N GLY A 166 -15.00 -44.42 -12.87
CA GLY A 166 -15.77 -45.17 -13.83
C GLY A 166 -16.25 -46.47 -13.21
N ASP A 167 -17.48 -46.75 -13.49
CA ASP A 167 -18.16 -48.01 -13.44
C ASP A 167 -17.28 -49.26 -13.53
N ASP A 168 -17.38 -50.09 -12.53
CA ASP A 168 -17.24 -51.55 -12.67
C ASP A 168 -18.36 -52.21 -11.90
N LEU A 169 -19.50 -52.34 -12.58
CA LEU A 169 -20.53 -53.29 -12.28
C LEU A 169 -20.47 -54.40 -13.36
N TRP A 170 -19.90 -55.55 -12.97
CA TRP A 170 -20.34 -56.91 -13.34
C TRP A 170 -19.81 -57.90 -12.34
#